data_3b0355384291047eb6844ca25ed859ba
#
_entry.id   3b0355384291047eb6844ca25ed859ba
#
_cell.length_a   1.000
_cell.length_b   1.000
_cell.length_c   1.000
_cell.angle_alpha   90.00
_cell.angle_beta   90.00
_cell.angle_gamma   90.00
#
_symmetry.space_group_name_H-M   'P 1'
#
loop_
_entity.id
_entity.type
_entity.pdbx_description
1 polymer ?
#
loop_
_entity_poly.entity_id
_entity_poly.type
_entity_poly.pdbx_seq_one_letter_code
_entity_poly.pdbx_strand_id
1 'polypeptide(L)'
;MPRKLWLLILAFGLSTSALVTSWAQEVQEPAPSTTPTKAKKGTKFYVRQTVGDDSNDGKSPQTAWKSISKLSKAMHAGDTAYVGPGLYRDKIMVLNEGRPDARITFIADSTGQYTGDPPGVVMITGAEPIDENTFVRHSEGVYKAKLAPPVIGLTEMDGPQYRYNRVAQTKDFLVDKMPGPKIVARYPSSFFYDEENQTLYVHTTDGKHPNTHEIEIIRRIAGISTLEGHRHITVIGFTFRHEGDSGIYFYKETGDGVAINNTVYGSRQGIRALSSVHISLYGNTLFRNENSGAYFLRDSTNAQFINNVAYENAKGVRWGSQSANGLALGNILFDNLEAGISVEDVSGAVLRDNQLSNNKETQLKVLLDAQYDSDNNCFQNGSAEQSVSHFSNVAFYDRQKTLPEYQKAKGRDLHSREGGCRIPQKVDVRKLHADSMTYADRARKLITASTERRLR
;
A
#
# COMPACT_ATOMS: atom_id res chain seq x y z
N MET A 1 47.68 -3.39 -38.88
CA MET A 1 48.62 -2.24 -38.95
C MET A 1 48.20 -1.20 -37.96
N PRO A 2 49.05 -0.80 -37.04
CA PRO A 2 48.71 0.13 -35.98
C PRO A 2 49.21 1.55 -36.31
N ARG A 3 48.55 2.57 -35.76
CA ARG A 3 49.21 3.89 -35.60
C ARG A 3 48.94 4.45 -34.23
N LYS A 4 50.04 4.51 -33.45
CA LYS A 4 50.27 5.29 -32.25
C LYS A 4 50.53 6.75 -32.64
N LEU A 5 50.18 7.69 -31.75
CA LEU A 5 50.93 8.98 -31.53
C LEU A 5 50.31 9.65 -30.28
N TRP A 6 50.97 9.76 -29.23
CA TRP A 6 52.08 10.50 -28.62
C TRP A 6 51.58 11.61 -27.68
N LEU A 7 52.04 11.52 -26.46
CA LEU A 7 52.04 12.52 -25.37
C LEU A 7 52.74 13.79 -25.75
N LEU A 8 52.32 14.93 -25.17
CA LEU A 8 53.21 16.04 -24.83
C LEU A 8 52.81 16.63 -23.47
N ILE A 9 53.70 16.46 -22.50
CA ILE A 9 53.76 17.14 -21.19
C ILE A 9 54.51 18.45 -21.42
N LEU A 10 54.01 19.56 -20.91
CA LEU A 10 54.82 20.74 -20.63
C LEU A 10 54.34 21.38 -19.32
N ALA A 11 55.21 21.25 -18.33
CA ALA A 11 55.16 21.98 -17.07
C ALA A 11 55.73 23.41 -17.28
N PHE A 12 55.03 24.40 -16.75
CA PHE A 12 55.64 25.65 -16.33
C PHE A 12 54.95 26.15 -15.07
N GLY A 13 55.70 26.14 -14.00
CA GLY A 13 55.35 26.80 -12.77
C GLY A 13 55.63 28.29 -12.83
N LEU A 14 54.79 29.06 -12.22
CA LEU A 14 55.13 30.37 -11.60
C LEU A 14 54.02 30.75 -10.62
N SER A 15 54.45 30.95 -9.39
CA SER A 15 53.69 31.46 -8.27
C SER A 15 53.26 32.92 -8.46
N THR A 16 51.97 33.19 -8.27
CA THR A 16 51.52 34.53 -7.82
C THR A 16 50.31 34.34 -6.89
N SER A 17 50.54 34.62 -5.64
CA SER A 17 49.50 34.82 -4.62
C SER A 17 48.66 36.04 -5.00
N ALA A 18 47.42 35.81 -5.38
CA ALA A 18 46.39 36.83 -5.47
C ALA A 18 45.25 36.49 -4.51
N LEU A 19 45.07 37.35 -3.53
CA LEU A 19 43.93 37.37 -2.61
C LEU A 19 42.63 37.45 -3.42
N VAL A 20 41.87 36.36 -3.42
CA VAL A 20 40.48 36.38 -3.86
C VAL A 20 39.64 36.50 -2.60
N THR A 21 39.24 37.76 -2.30
CA THR A 21 38.15 38.03 -1.36
C THR A 21 36.86 37.48 -1.95
N SER A 22 36.42 36.33 -1.38
CA SER A 22 35.12 35.77 -1.72
C SER A 22 33.99 36.66 -1.16
N TRP A 23 33.25 37.23 -2.09
CA TRP A 23 31.94 37.79 -1.76
C TRP A 23 30.97 36.62 -1.53
N ALA A 24 30.88 36.12 -0.32
CA ALA A 24 29.76 35.36 0.13
C ALA A 24 28.59 36.33 0.35
N GLN A 25 27.72 36.46 -0.63
CA GLN A 25 26.40 37.01 -0.38
C GLN A 25 25.68 36.04 0.51
N GLU A 26 25.58 36.37 1.80
CA GLU A 26 24.71 35.75 2.75
C GLU A 26 23.27 35.97 2.22
N VAL A 27 22.69 34.90 1.64
CA VAL A 27 21.26 34.84 1.36
C VAL A 27 20.57 34.81 2.71
N GLN A 28 20.16 35.94 3.19
CA GLN A 28 19.36 36.09 4.40
C GLN A 28 18.02 35.40 4.13
N GLU A 29 17.85 34.20 4.66
CA GLU A 29 16.54 33.58 4.72
C GLU A 29 15.58 34.57 5.40
N PRO A 30 14.40 34.83 4.84
CA PRO A 30 13.42 35.67 5.52
C PRO A 30 13.09 35.05 6.86
N ALA A 31 13.29 35.79 7.93
CA ALA A 31 12.96 35.37 9.29
C ALA A 31 11.54 34.81 9.32
N PRO A 32 11.30 33.63 9.93
CA PRO A 32 9.98 33.08 10.00
C PRO A 32 9.06 34.08 10.72
N SER A 33 7.98 34.46 10.05
CA SER A 33 6.95 35.35 10.61
C SER A 33 6.43 34.73 11.93
N THR A 34 6.86 35.28 13.04
CA THR A 34 6.54 34.81 14.40
C THR A 34 5.21 35.37 14.92
N THR A 35 4.20 35.42 14.10
CA THR A 35 2.84 35.59 14.60
C THR A 35 2.18 34.20 14.58
N PRO A 36 1.93 33.55 15.73
CA PRO A 36 1.15 32.32 15.73
C PRO A 36 -0.27 32.67 15.30
N THR A 37 -0.54 32.51 14.02
CA THR A 37 -1.91 32.57 13.51
C THR A 37 -2.65 31.43 14.22
N LYS A 38 -3.59 31.78 15.09
CA LYS A 38 -4.42 30.82 15.82
C LYS A 38 -4.97 29.83 14.79
N ALA A 39 -4.54 28.57 14.84
CA ALA A 39 -4.92 27.56 13.86
C ALA A 39 -6.45 27.57 13.73
N LYS A 40 -6.96 27.86 12.54
CA LYS A 40 -8.40 27.85 12.29
C LYS A 40 -8.89 26.44 12.59
N LYS A 41 -9.78 26.30 13.57
CA LYS A 41 -10.37 25.01 13.94
C LYS A 41 -11.02 24.41 12.69
N GLY A 42 -10.55 23.26 12.24
CA GLY A 42 -11.09 22.61 11.03
C GLY A 42 -12.55 22.21 11.21
N THR A 43 -13.22 22.04 10.09
CA THR A 43 -14.62 21.59 10.04
C THR A 43 -14.69 20.08 10.29
N LYS A 44 -15.75 19.64 10.94
CA LYS A 44 -16.10 18.23 11.06
C LYS A 44 -17.15 17.89 10.02
N PHE A 45 -16.92 16.83 9.26
CA PHE A 45 -17.87 16.28 8.31
C PHE A 45 -18.31 14.88 8.73
N TYR A 46 -19.55 14.54 8.39
CA TYR A 46 -20.17 13.28 8.77
C TYR A 46 -20.77 12.61 7.55
N VAL A 47 -20.48 11.31 7.41
CA VAL A 47 -21.07 10.45 6.37
C VAL A 47 -21.73 9.26 7.04
N ARG A 48 -22.99 8.98 6.71
CA ARG A 48 -23.81 7.88 7.25
C ARG A 48 -24.55 7.22 6.11
N GLN A 49 -24.20 5.97 5.79
CA GLN A 49 -24.71 5.29 4.60
C GLN A 49 -26.24 5.10 4.61
N THR A 50 -26.81 4.77 5.77
CA THR A 50 -28.24 4.38 5.87
C THR A 50 -29.18 5.56 6.02
N VAL A 51 -28.75 6.60 6.71
CA VAL A 51 -29.62 7.74 7.09
C VAL A 51 -29.15 9.08 6.53
N GLY A 52 -27.96 9.11 5.92
CA GLY A 52 -27.42 10.32 5.29
C GLY A 52 -28.14 10.67 4.00
N ASP A 53 -28.06 11.96 3.64
CA ASP A 53 -28.58 12.50 2.38
C ASP A 53 -27.56 13.45 1.76
N ASP A 54 -27.23 13.28 0.51
CA ASP A 54 -26.24 14.07 -0.20
C ASP A 54 -26.69 15.51 -0.51
N SER A 55 -27.95 15.85 -0.29
CA SER A 55 -28.45 17.22 -0.32
C SER A 55 -28.13 18.03 0.94
N ASN A 56 -27.73 17.36 2.03
CA ASN A 56 -27.33 17.97 3.29
C ASN A 56 -25.97 18.68 3.20
N ASP A 57 -25.59 19.38 4.28
CA ASP A 57 -24.30 20.08 4.39
C ASP A 57 -23.17 19.23 4.96
N GLY A 58 -23.47 18.05 5.50
CA GLY A 58 -22.51 17.10 6.08
C GLY A 58 -21.86 17.54 7.39
N LYS A 59 -22.31 18.63 8.05
CA LYS A 59 -21.60 19.23 9.18
C LYS A 59 -22.05 18.75 10.56
N SER A 60 -23.07 17.92 10.61
CA SER A 60 -23.52 17.26 11.85
C SER A 60 -23.96 15.83 11.55
N PRO A 61 -24.07 14.95 12.56
CA PRO A 61 -24.63 13.61 12.38
C PRO A 61 -26.05 13.60 11.81
N GLN A 62 -26.85 14.65 12.11
CA GLN A 62 -28.23 14.79 11.66
C GLN A 62 -28.31 15.28 10.21
N THR A 63 -27.32 16.03 9.74
CA THR A 63 -27.21 16.52 8.37
C THR A 63 -26.10 15.81 7.61
N ALA A 64 -25.78 14.56 7.98
CA ALA A 64 -24.73 13.76 7.36
C ALA A 64 -24.99 13.52 5.87
N TRP A 65 -23.93 13.41 5.11
CA TRP A 65 -23.98 12.91 3.73
C TRP A 65 -24.16 11.39 3.70
N LYS A 66 -24.67 10.90 2.58
CA LYS A 66 -24.79 9.47 2.31
C LYS A 66 -23.52 8.90 1.65
N SER A 67 -22.94 9.65 0.72
CA SER A 67 -21.83 9.21 -0.12
C SER A 67 -20.47 9.74 0.38
N ILE A 68 -19.47 8.86 0.45
CA ILE A 68 -18.09 9.25 0.84
C ILE A 68 -17.42 10.15 -0.20
N SER A 69 -17.82 10.09 -1.47
CA SER A 69 -17.26 10.95 -2.54
C SER A 69 -17.49 12.43 -2.30
N LYS A 70 -18.49 12.82 -1.52
CA LYS A 70 -18.71 14.22 -1.10
C LYS A 70 -17.49 14.79 -0.37
N LEU A 71 -16.79 13.95 0.39
CA LEU A 71 -15.59 14.33 1.12
C LEU A 71 -14.45 14.78 0.20
N SER A 72 -14.41 14.27 -1.05
CA SER A 72 -13.33 14.58 -1.99
C SER A 72 -13.13 16.08 -2.23
N LYS A 73 -14.22 16.83 -2.35
CA LYS A 73 -14.20 18.29 -2.58
C LYS A 73 -14.31 19.10 -1.29
N ALA A 74 -14.91 18.55 -0.26
CA ALA A 74 -15.27 19.30 0.95
C ALA A 74 -14.10 19.44 1.93
N MET A 75 -13.18 18.48 1.96
CA MET A 75 -12.10 18.42 2.95
C MET A 75 -10.97 19.39 2.64
N HIS A 76 -10.63 20.22 3.61
CA HIS A 76 -9.53 21.20 3.56
C HIS A 76 -8.62 21.02 4.78
N ALA A 77 -7.50 21.73 4.79
CA ALA A 77 -6.53 21.67 5.88
C ALA A 77 -7.18 21.88 7.25
N GLY A 78 -6.99 20.91 8.14
CA GLY A 78 -7.54 20.89 9.51
C GLY A 78 -8.88 20.16 9.64
N ASP A 79 -9.53 19.82 8.54
CA ASP A 79 -10.83 19.15 8.58
C ASP A 79 -10.73 17.67 8.98
N THR A 80 -11.77 17.20 9.63
CA THR A 80 -11.92 15.79 10.03
C THR A 80 -13.24 15.25 9.53
N ALA A 81 -13.20 14.14 8.79
CA ALA A 81 -14.37 13.39 8.40
C ALA A 81 -14.60 12.18 9.32
N TYR A 82 -15.81 12.01 9.79
CA TYR A 82 -16.28 10.81 10.49
C TYR A 82 -17.22 10.04 9.57
N VAL A 83 -16.83 8.81 9.25
CA VAL A 83 -17.61 7.94 8.36
C VAL A 83 -18.21 6.81 9.20
N GLY A 84 -19.51 6.72 9.25
CA GLY A 84 -20.25 5.69 9.99
C GLY A 84 -20.21 4.33 9.31
N PRO A 85 -20.58 3.24 10.04
CA PRO A 85 -20.64 1.89 9.52
C PRO A 85 -21.47 1.77 8.25
N GLY A 86 -20.98 0.93 7.32
CA GLY A 86 -21.65 0.69 6.04
C GLY A 86 -20.69 0.15 4.98
N LEU A 87 -21.26 -0.28 3.85
CA LEU A 87 -20.54 -0.73 2.66
C LEU A 87 -20.60 0.36 1.59
N TYR A 88 -19.54 1.09 1.41
CA TYR A 88 -19.44 2.19 0.46
C TYR A 88 -18.85 1.70 -0.87
N ARG A 89 -19.64 1.70 -1.90
CA ARG A 89 -19.24 1.37 -3.29
C ARG A 89 -18.85 2.64 -4.05
N ASP A 90 -17.96 3.41 -3.44
CA ASP A 90 -17.50 4.71 -3.92
C ASP A 90 -16.03 4.90 -3.53
N LYS A 91 -15.45 6.04 -3.81
CA LYS A 91 -14.05 6.36 -3.50
C LYS A 91 -13.91 7.79 -2.97
N ILE A 92 -12.83 8.04 -2.23
CA ILE A 92 -12.39 9.38 -1.86
C ILE A 92 -11.13 9.72 -2.66
N MET A 93 -11.22 10.72 -3.53
CA MET A 93 -10.06 11.34 -4.13
C MET A 93 -9.76 12.63 -3.36
N VAL A 94 -8.65 12.67 -2.64
CA VAL A 94 -8.29 13.83 -1.81
C VAL A 94 -7.81 14.95 -2.72
N LEU A 95 -8.65 15.98 -2.92
CA LEU A 95 -8.41 17.08 -3.87
C LEU A 95 -7.68 18.28 -3.25
N ASN A 96 -7.45 18.28 -1.95
CA ASN A 96 -6.77 19.34 -1.24
C ASN A 96 -5.65 18.75 -0.36
N GLU A 97 -4.72 19.57 0.06
CA GLU A 97 -3.66 19.16 0.99
C GLU A 97 -3.91 19.67 2.40
N GLY A 98 -3.36 18.97 3.38
CA GLY A 98 -3.26 19.43 4.76
C GLY A 98 -2.05 20.33 4.97
N ARG A 99 -1.79 20.66 6.23
CA ARG A 99 -0.58 21.35 6.70
C ARG A 99 -0.02 20.61 7.91
N PRO A 100 1.24 20.84 8.29
CA PRO A 100 1.84 20.19 9.46
C PRO A 100 1.02 20.36 10.75
N ASP A 101 0.44 21.55 10.95
CA ASP A 101 -0.41 21.93 12.09
C ASP A 101 -1.92 21.68 11.87
N ALA A 102 -2.30 21.29 10.64
CA ALA A 102 -3.71 21.18 10.22
C ALA A 102 -3.90 20.06 9.17
N ARG A 103 -3.75 18.80 9.59
CA ARG A 103 -3.89 17.63 8.73
C ARG A 103 -5.34 17.46 8.26
N ILE A 104 -5.54 16.91 7.06
CA ILE A 104 -6.83 16.38 6.64
C ILE A 104 -6.94 14.95 7.19
N THR A 105 -8.01 14.67 7.92
CA THR A 105 -8.15 13.38 8.62
C THR A 105 -9.46 12.71 8.26
N PHE A 106 -9.39 11.46 7.81
CA PHE A 106 -10.52 10.57 7.59
C PHE A 106 -10.54 9.51 8.68
N ILE A 107 -11.66 9.37 9.39
CA ILE A 107 -11.84 8.43 10.50
C ILE A 107 -13.05 7.54 10.23
N ALA A 108 -12.83 6.24 10.23
CA ALA A 108 -13.89 5.25 10.29
C ALA A 108 -14.46 5.20 11.72
N ASP A 109 -15.66 5.67 11.92
CA ASP A 109 -16.36 5.66 13.21
C ASP A 109 -17.06 4.32 13.45
N SER A 110 -16.27 3.25 13.56
CA SER A 110 -16.78 1.88 13.73
C SER A 110 -17.57 1.66 15.04
N THR A 111 -17.44 2.57 15.99
CA THR A 111 -18.17 2.51 17.27
C THR A 111 -19.47 3.31 17.25
N GLY A 112 -19.66 4.20 16.26
CA GLY A 112 -20.76 5.12 16.18
C GLY A 112 -20.69 6.29 17.17
N GLN A 113 -19.55 6.47 17.83
CA GLN A 113 -19.35 7.51 18.86
C GLN A 113 -19.58 8.93 18.31
N TYR A 114 -19.23 9.17 17.08
CA TYR A 114 -19.34 10.48 16.43
C TYR A 114 -20.55 10.60 15.53
N THR A 115 -20.90 9.52 14.82
CA THR A 115 -22.02 9.51 13.87
C THR A 115 -23.37 9.19 14.52
N GLY A 116 -23.35 8.51 15.67
CA GLY A 116 -24.55 8.00 16.33
C GLY A 116 -25.11 6.73 15.67
N ASP A 117 -24.38 6.11 14.76
CA ASP A 117 -24.77 4.83 14.16
C ASP A 117 -24.51 3.66 15.11
N PRO A 118 -25.22 2.53 14.99
CA PRO A 118 -24.84 1.30 15.66
C PRO A 118 -23.41 0.89 15.31
N PRO A 119 -22.65 0.29 16.25
CA PRO A 119 -21.30 -0.19 15.96
C PRO A 119 -21.25 -1.16 14.77
N GLY A 120 -20.24 -1.02 13.92
CA GLY A 120 -20.08 -1.85 12.73
C GLY A 120 -18.83 -1.52 11.92
N VAL A 121 -18.64 -2.21 10.82
CA VAL A 121 -17.49 -2.01 9.93
C VAL A 121 -17.77 -0.87 8.97
N VAL A 122 -16.80 0.02 8.81
CA VAL A 122 -16.79 1.04 7.76
C VAL A 122 -15.99 0.49 6.60
N MET A 123 -16.67 0.00 5.59
CA MET A 123 -16.04 -0.71 4.47
C MET A 123 -16.16 0.10 3.17
N ILE A 124 -15.02 0.31 2.51
CA ILE A 124 -14.96 0.84 1.16
C ILE A 124 -14.60 -0.32 0.22
N THR A 125 -15.30 -0.44 -0.92
CA THR A 125 -15.01 -1.48 -1.91
C THR A 125 -14.88 -0.90 -3.31
N GLY A 126 -13.87 -1.36 -4.03
CA GLY A 126 -13.68 -1.07 -5.45
C GLY A 126 -14.61 -1.83 -6.37
N ALA A 127 -15.33 -2.82 -5.84
CA ALA A 127 -16.12 -3.76 -6.61
C ALA A 127 -17.64 -3.49 -6.53
N GLU A 128 -18.36 -3.93 -7.55
CA GLU A 128 -19.80 -3.89 -7.68
C GLU A 128 -20.35 -5.27 -8.05
N PRO A 129 -21.52 -5.70 -7.52
CA PRO A 129 -22.14 -6.92 -7.96
C PRO A 129 -22.54 -6.80 -9.44
N ILE A 130 -22.49 -7.91 -10.15
CA ILE A 130 -23.06 -8.04 -11.48
C ILE A 130 -24.34 -8.84 -11.37
N ASP A 131 -25.34 -8.51 -12.19
CA ASP A 131 -26.51 -9.36 -12.35
C ASP A 131 -26.08 -10.66 -13.03
N GLU A 132 -26.21 -11.74 -12.32
CA GLU A 132 -25.79 -13.09 -12.73
C GLU A 132 -26.52 -13.54 -14.01
N ASN A 133 -27.75 -13.06 -14.27
CA ASN A 133 -28.52 -13.37 -15.46
C ASN A 133 -27.97 -12.74 -16.74
N THR A 134 -27.00 -11.84 -16.65
CA THR A 134 -26.33 -11.24 -17.82
C THR A 134 -25.38 -12.20 -18.54
N PHE A 135 -24.97 -13.29 -17.90
CA PHE A 135 -24.02 -14.23 -18.48
C PHE A 135 -24.71 -15.20 -19.42
N VAL A 136 -24.13 -15.40 -20.60
CA VAL A 136 -24.48 -16.44 -21.56
C VAL A 136 -23.28 -17.32 -21.86
N ARG A 137 -23.52 -18.60 -22.11
CA ARG A 137 -22.44 -19.55 -22.43
C ARG A 137 -21.74 -19.16 -23.72
N HIS A 138 -20.42 -19.08 -23.70
CA HIS A 138 -19.60 -18.83 -24.89
C HIS A 138 -18.96 -20.11 -25.43
N SER A 139 -18.34 -20.90 -24.58
CA SER A 139 -17.74 -22.20 -24.87
C SER A 139 -17.75 -23.05 -23.60
N GLU A 140 -17.11 -24.23 -23.65
CA GLU A 140 -17.00 -25.05 -22.45
C GLU A 140 -16.26 -24.32 -21.33
N GLY A 141 -16.88 -24.21 -20.15
CA GLY A 141 -16.35 -23.52 -18.97
C GLY A 141 -16.27 -21.99 -19.09
N VAL A 142 -16.55 -21.41 -20.29
CA VAL A 142 -16.44 -19.95 -20.49
C VAL A 142 -17.81 -19.33 -20.74
N TYR A 143 -18.09 -18.27 -20.01
CA TYR A 143 -19.30 -17.46 -20.11
C TYR A 143 -18.95 -16.03 -20.50
N LYS A 144 -19.89 -15.33 -21.13
CA LYS A 144 -19.69 -13.93 -21.54
C LYS A 144 -20.88 -13.07 -21.13
N ALA A 145 -20.59 -11.79 -20.83
CA ALA A 145 -21.59 -10.77 -20.54
C ALA A 145 -21.21 -9.46 -21.23
N LYS A 146 -22.22 -8.73 -21.70
CA LYS A 146 -22.04 -7.32 -22.12
C LYS A 146 -21.94 -6.44 -20.89
N LEU A 147 -20.86 -5.66 -20.78
CA LEU A 147 -20.59 -4.88 -19.58
C LEU A 147 -19.85 -3.60 -19.93
N ALA A 148 -20.43 -2.46 -19.52
CA ALA A 148 -19.79 -1.17 -19.71
C ALA A 148 -18.46 -1.06 -18.91
N PRO A 149 -17.43 -0.36 -19.41
CA PRO A 149 -16.18 -0.12 -18.69
C PRO A 149 -16.39 0.82 -17.48
N PRO A 150 -15.45 0.87 -16.53
CA PRO A 150 -14.23 0.10 -16.49
C PRO A 150 -14.43 -1.31 -15.93
N VAL A 151 -13.66 -2.31 -16.44
CA VAL A 151 -13.54 -3.64 -15.87
C VAL A 151 -12.06 -3.87 -15.54
N ILE A 152 -11.69 -3.60 -14.28
CA ILE A 152 -10.31 -3.66 -13.82
C ILE A 152 -9.96 -5.06 -13.32
N GLY A 153 -10.92 -5.73 -12.71
CA GLY A 153 -10.78 -7.04 -12.11
C GLY A 153 -12.12 -7.71 -11.87
N LEU A 154 -12.07 -8.92 -11.39
CA LEU A 154 -13.22 -9.73 -11.03
C LEU A 154 -12.89 -10.57 -9.80
N THR A 155 -13.86 -10.78 -8.93
CA THR A 155 -13.73 -11.63 -7.76
C THR A 155 -15.01 -12.44 -7.55
N GLU A 156 -14.84 -13.65 -7.05
CA GLU A 156 -15.91 -14.59 -6.66
C GLU A 156 -16.02 -14.58 -5.13
N MET A 157 -17.14 -14.07 -4.63
CA MET A 157 -17.32 -13.75 -3.21
C MET A 157 -17.66 -14.95 -2.35
N ASP A 158 -18.31 -15.96 -2.93
CA ASP A 158 -18.62 -17.27 -2.32
C ASP A 158 -17.48 -18.27 -2.41
N GLY A 159 -16.43 -17.94 -3.18
CA GLY A 159 -15.21 -18.73 -3.31
C GLY A 159 -14.12 -18.29 -2.31
N PRO A 160 -12.86 -18.62 -2.61
CA PRO A 160 -11.73 -18.26 -1.76
C PRO A 160 -11.46 -16.73 -1.73
N GLN A 161 -12.30 -15.92 -2.36
CA GLN A 161 -12.24 -14.45 -2.46
C GLN A 161 -10.92 -13.93 -3.04
N TYR A 162 -10.27 -14.75 -3.87
CA TYR A 162 -9.12 -14.32 -4.64
C TYR A 162 -9.57 -13.58 -5.88
N ARG A 163 -8.77 -12.60 -6.23
CA ARG A 163 -8.91 -11.90 -7.47
C ARG A 163 -8.65 -12.85 -8.64
N TYR A 164 -9.49 -12.82 -9.66
CA TYR A 164 -9.30 -13.59 -10.88
C TYR A 164 -8.10 -13.09 -11.68
N ASN A 165 -7.37 -14.02 -12.29
CA ASN A 165 -6.28 -13.70 -13.19
C ASN A 165 -6.83 -13.03 -14.45
N ARG A 166 -6.42 -11.78 -14.68
CA ARG A 166 -6.68 -11.11 -15.94
C ARG A 166 -5.78 -11.70 -17.02
N VAL A 167 -6.34 -12.45 -17.96
CA VAL A 167 -5.62 -12.86 -19.17
C VAL A 167 -5.70 -11.70 -20.15
N ALA A 168 -4.64 -10.92 -20.20
CA ALA A 168 -4.55 -9.80 -21.11
C ALA A 168 -4.31 -10.24 -22.55
N GLN A 169 -4.75 -9.45 -23.51
CA GLN A 169 -4.12 -9.39 -24.84
C GLN A 169 -2.73 -8.78 -24.66
N THR A 170 -1.78 -9.50 -24.10
CA THR A 170 -0.43 -8.99 -23.98
C THR A 170 0.36 -9.39 -25.20
N LYS A 171 0.78 -8.38 -25.96
CA LYS A 171 1.87 -8.52 -26.92
C LYS A 171 3.19 -8.95 -26.24
N ASP A 172 3.23 -8.96 -24.92
CA ASP A 172 4.45 -9.05 -24.12
C ASP A 172 4.62 -10.33 -23.29
N PHE A 173 3.62 -11.21 -23.21
CA PHE A 173 3.83 -12.54 -22.64
C PHE A 173 3.95 -13.59 -23.74
N LEU A 174 5.11 -14.22 -23.77
CA LEU A 174 5.52 -15.28 -24.72
C LEU A 174 4.71 -16.60 -24.62
N VAL A 175 3.53 -16.58 -24.07
CA VAL A 175 2.65 -17.74 -23.99
C VAL A 175 1.51 -17.56 -24.99
N ASP A 176 1.66 -18.21 -26.12
CA ASP A 176 0.67 -18.42 -27.18
C ASP A 176 -0.07 -17.16 -27.69
N LYS A 177 0.11 -16.84 -28.95
CA LYS A 177 -0.67 -15.88 -29.76
C LYS A 177 -2.18 -16.22 -29.84
N MET A 178 -2.77 -16.64 -28.68
CA MET A 178 -4.18 -17.02 -28.66
C MET A 178 -5.05 -15.80 -28.34
N PRO A 179 -6.18 -15.63 -29.02
CA PRO A 179 -7.18 -14.63 -28.69
C PRO A 179 -7.66 -14.77 -27.23
N GLY A 180 -7.88 -13.67 -26.54
CA GLY A 180 -8.23 -13.61 -25.12
C GLY A 180 -9.29 -14.62 -24.65
N PRO A 181 -10.44 -14.81 -25.33
CA PRO A 181 -11.42 -15.81 -24.93
C PRO A 181 -10.92 -17.27 -24.94
N LYS A 182 -9.99 -17.62 -25.87
CA LYS A 182 -9.39 -18.96 -25.91
C LYS A 182 -8.42 -19.22 -24.77
N ILE A 183 -7.74 -18.18 -24.28
CA ILE A 183 -6.86 -18.30 -23.09
C ILE A 183 -7.71 -18.50 -21.84
N VAL A 184 -8.81 -17.76 -21.69
CA VAL A 184 -9.76 -17.92 -20.57
C VAL A 184 -10.24 -19.37 -20.46
N ALA A 185 -10.52 -20.03 -21.58
CA ALA A 185 -10.95 -21.44 -21.59
C ALA A 185 -9.94 -22.41 -20.97
N ARG A 186 -8.64 -22.08 -20.98
CA ARG A 186 -7.58 -22.94 -20.43
C ARG A 186 -7.39 -22.81 -18.94
N TYR A 187 -7.80 -21.67 -18.35
CA TYR A 187 -7.46 -21.35 -16.96
C TYR A 187 -8.72 -21.01 -16.15
N PRO A 188 -9.19 -21.90 -15.27
CA PRO A 188 -10.19 -21.53 -14.28
C PRO A 188 -9.74 -20.31 -13.43
N SER A 189 -10.66 -19.60 -12.84
CA SER A 189 -10.42 -18.35 -12.12
C SER A 189 -9.75 -17.27 -12.96
N SER A 190 -10.12 -17.19 -14.23
CA SER A 190 -9.58 -16.18 -15.14
C SER A 190 -10.67 -15.42 -15.88
N PHE A 191 -10.31 -14.24 -16.35
CA PHE A 191 -11.21 -13.40 -17.16
C PHE A 191 -10.43 -12.66 -18.25
N PHE A 192 -11.16 -12.30 -19.30
CA PHE A 192 -10.72 -11.39 -20.35
C PHE A 192 -11.82 -10.36 -20.59
N TYR A 193 -11.45 -9.09 -20.64
CA TYR A 193 -12.37 -8.02 -21.00
C TYR A 193 -11.97 -7.43 -22.35
N ASP A 194 -12.84 -7.60 -23.33
CA ASP A 194 -12.76 -7.01 -24.66
C ASP A 194 -13.31 -5.58 -24.58
N GLU A 195 -12.40 -4.59 -24.51
CA GLU A 195 -12.78 -3.18 -24.35
C GLU A 195 -13.51 -2.62 -25.59
N GLU A 196 -13.11 -3.07 -26.78
CA GLU A 196 -13.72 -2.62 -28.03
C GLU A 196 -15.18 -3.07 -28.16
N ASN A 197 -15.43 -4.34 -27.83
CA ASN A 197 -16.77 -4.92 -27.88
C ASN A 197 -17.52 -4.86 -26.55
N GLN A 198 -16.93 -4.25 -25.50
CA GLN A 198 -17.51 -4.18 -24.15
C GLN A 198 -18.01 -5.55 -23.66
N THR A 199 -17.21 -6.58 -23.84
CA THR A 199 -17.59 -7.96 -23.53
C THR A 199 -16.62 -8.58 -22.54
N LEU A 200 -17.16 -8.97 -21.39
CA LEU A 200 -16.43 -9.76 -20.39
C LEU A 200 -16.55 -11.25 -20.73
N TYR A 201 -15.45 -11.96 -20.72
CA TYR A 201 -15.36 -13.43 -20.77
C TYR A 201 -14.82 -13.92 -19.43
N VAL A 202 -15.44 -14.93 -18.87
CA VAL A 202 -15.14 -15.43 -17.52
C VAL A 202 -15.11 -16.96 -17.54
N HIS A 203 -14.15 -17.53 -16.83
CA HIS A 203 -14.10 -18.93 -16.43
C HIS A 203 -14.09 -18.98 -14.91
N THR A 204 -15.19 -19.43 -14.32
CA THR A 204 -15.36 -19.52 -12.87
C THR A 204 -14.37 -20.49 -12.25
N THR A 205 -14.23 -20.49 -10.93
CA THR A 205 -13.28 -21.37 -10.22
C THR A 205 -13.53 -22.86 -10.48
N ASP A 206 -14.78 -23.25 -10.65
CA ASP A 206 -15.22 -24.64 -10.87
C ASP A 206 -15.76 -24.91 -12.31
N GLY A 207 -15.73 -23.91 -13.19
CA GLY A 207 -16.23 -24.00 -14.57
C GLY A 207 -17.75 -23.99 -14.71
N LYS A 208 -18.50 -23.83 -13.62
CA LYS A 208 -19.96 -23.73 -13.67
C LYS A 208 -20.42 -22.34 -14.10
N HIS A 209 -21.73 -22.23 -14.31
CA HIS A 209 -22.33 -20.97 -14.73
C HIS A 209 -22.13 -19.88 -13.66
N PRO A 210 -21.73 -18.64 -14.04
CA PRO A 210 -21.55 -17.55 -13.08
C PRO A 210 -22.73 -17.24 -12.16
N ASN A 211 -23.97 -17.59 -12.57
CA ASN A 211 -25.15 -17.43 -11.70
C ASN A 211 -25.20 -18.43 -10.52
N THR A 212 -24.26 -19.35 -10.41
CA THR A 212 -24.09 -20.21 -9.24
C THR A 212 -23.09 -19.64 -8.25
N HIS A 213 -22.55 -18.44 -8.52
CA HIS A 213 -21.54 -17.76 -7.74
C HIS A 213 -21.93 -16.31 -7.48
N GLU A 214 -21.44 -15.73 -6.40
CA GLU A 214 -21.52 -14.29 -6.13
C GLU A 214 -20.33 -13.58 -6.78
N ILE A 215 -20.52 -13.00 -7.99
CA ILE A 215 -19.44 -12.33 -8.72
C ILE A 215 -19.54 -10.82 -8.55
N GLU A 216 -18.42 -10.19 -8.17
CA GLU A 216 -18.26 -8.74 -8.16
C GLU A 216 -17.23 -8.30 -9.21
N ILE A 217 -17.52 -7.19 -9.90
CA ILE A 217 -16.62 -6.56 -10.88
C ILE A 217 -15.89 -5.41 -10.21
N ILE A 218 -14.58 -5.44 -10.24
CA ILE A 218 -13.72 -4.37 -9.73
C ILE A 218 -13.72 -3.22 -10.73
N ARG A 219 -14.18 -2.05 -10.29
CA ARG A 219 -14.32 -0.85 -11.12
C ARG A 219 -13.49 0.34 -10.67
N ARG A 220 -13.00 0.33 -9.44
CA ARG A 220 -12.24 1.46 -8.85
C ARG A 220 -10.81 1.07 -8.57
N ILE A 221 -9.89 1.96 -8.88
CA ILE A 221 -8.44 1.74 -8.71
C ILE A 221 -8.07 1.78 -7.23
N ALA A 222 -8.65 2.72 -6.46
CA ALA A 222 -8.35 2.88 -5.05
C ALA A 222 -9.58 3.30 -4.24
N GLY A 223 -9.61 2.93 -2.96
CA GLY A 223 -10.65 3.37 -2.02
C GLY A 223 -10.43 4.82 -1.59
N ILE A 224 -9.23 5.14 -1.10
CA ILE A 224 -8.80 6.53 -0.82
C ILE A 224 -7.49 6.76 -1.57
N SER A 225 -7.42 7.85 -2.35
CA SER A 225 -6.20 8.25 -3.05
C SER A 225 -5.92 9.73 -2.91
N THR A 226 -4.63 10.08 -2.77
CA THR A 226 -4.19 11.46 -2.88
C THR A 226 -4.00 11.84 -4.35
N LEU A 227 -3.87 13.13 -4.65
CA LEU A 227 -3.30 13.61 -5.89
C LEU A 227 -1.80 13.87 -5.74
N GLU A 228 -1.16 14.14 -6.87
CA GLU A 228 0.27 14.48 -6.95
C GLU A 228 0.60 15.68 -6.06
N GLY A 229 1.65 15.57 -5.26
CA GLY A 229 2.14 16.64 -4.38
C GLY A 229 1.36 16.89 -3.10
N HIS A 230 0.21 16.26 -2.89
CA HIS A 230 -0.61 16.51 -1.69
C HIS A 230 0.06 16.00 -0.42
N ARG A 231 -0.08 16.74 0.67
CA ARG A 231 0.61 16.48 1.94
C ARG A 231 -0.33 16.42 3.13
N HIS A 232 0.19 15.82 4.22
CA HIS A 232 -0.45 15.81 5.55
C HIS A 232 -1.86 15.23 5.57
N ILE A 233 -2.03 14.07 4.94
CA ILE A 233 -3.27 13.30 4.91
C ILE A 233 -3.20 12.16 5.93
N THR A 234 -4.29 11.92 6.66
CA THR A 234 -4.39 10.82 7.64
C THR A 234 -5.64 9.99 7.39
N VAL A 235 -5.51 8.66 7.36
CA VAL A 235 -6.58 7.68 7.16
C VAL A 235 -6.58 6.68 8.30
N ILE A 236 -7.71 6.54 9.02
CA ILE A 236 -7.78 5.76 10.26
C ILE A 236 -8.97 4.82 10.28
N GLY A 237 -8.74 3.52 10.51
CA GLY A 237 -9.72 2.53 10.93
C GLY A 237 -10.64 1.98 9.84
N PHE A 238 -10.42 2.30 8.58
CA PHE A 238 -11.22 1.80 7.46
C PHE A 238 -10.91 0.34 7.12
N THR A 239 -11.91 -0.35 6.59
CA THR A 239 -11.73 -1.60 5.84
C THR A 239 -11.85 -1.31 4.35
N PHE A 240 -10.89 -1.78 3.58
CA PHE A 240 -10.88 -1.70 2.12
C PHE A 240 -10.87 -3.11 1.54
N ARG A 241 -11.63 -3.35 0.47
CA ARG A 241 -11.58 -4.61 -0.24
C ARG A 241 -11.76 -4.46 -1.74
N HIS A 242 -11.05 -5.29 -2.49
CA HIS A 242 -11.26 -5.46 -3.93
C HIS A 242 -11.10 -4.17 -4.74
N GLU A 243 -10.11 -3.33 -4.39
CA GLU A 243 -9.71 -2.24 -5.25
C GLU A 243 -8.81 -2.74 -6.39
N GLY A 244 -8.89 -2.04 -7.52
CA GLY A 244 -8.12 -2.38 -8.72
C GLY A 244 -6.61 -2.32 -8.52
N ASP A 245 -6.14 -1.38 -7.70
CA ASP A 245 -4.74 -1.25 -7.31
C ASP A 245 -4.60 -1.29 -5.77
N SER A 246 -5.10 -0.31 -5.02
CA SER A 246 -4.80 -0.22 -3.58
C SER A 246 -5.99 0.26 -2.75
N GLY A 247 -6.13 -0.23 -1.52
CA GLY A 247 -7.09 0.34 -0.56
C GLY A 247 -6.79 1.81 -0.29
N ILE A 248 -5.52 2.12 0.00
CA ILE A 248 -5.03 3.48 0.18
C ILE A 248 -3.86 3.70 -0.78
N TYR A 249 -3.93 4.78 -1.57
CA TYR A 249 -2.91 5.13 -2.53
C TYR A 249 -2.36 6.54 -2.27
N PHE A 250 -1.18 6.62 -1.68
CA PHE A 250 -0.39 7.84 -1.62
C PHE A 250 0.29 8.03 -2.96
N TYR A 251 -0.38 8.81 -3.83
CA TYR A 251 0.03 8.99 -5.21
C TYR A 251 1.14 10.02 -5.30
N LYS A 252 2.05 9.81 -6.19
CA LYS A 252 3.14 10.66 -6.69
C LYS A 252 3.42 11.95 -5.89
N GLU A 253 4.61 12.06 -5.31
CA GLU A 253 5.07 13.22 -4.53
C GLU A 253 4.24 13.54 -3.26
N THR A 254 3.33 12.64 -2.88
CA THR A 254 2.60 12.78 -1.60
C THR A 254 3.60 12.81 -0.45
N GLY A 255 3.44 13.80 0.45
CA GLY A 255 4.27 13.93 1.63
C GLY A 255 3.49 13.75 2.93
N ASP A 256 4.18 13.23 3.97
CA ASP A 256 3.64 13.12 5.33
C ASP A 256 2.27 12.45 5.42
N GLY A 257 2.02 11.46 4.55
CA GLY A 257 0.83 10.61 4.56
C GLY A 257 0.87 9.61 5.72
N VAL A 258 -0.28 9.38 6.36
CA VAL A 258 -0.38 8.45 7.51
C VAL A 258 -1.58 7.54 7.36
N ALA A 259 -1.38 6.22 7.48
CA ALA A 259 -2.45 5.24 7.55
C ALA A 259 -2.35 4.43 8.83
N ILE A 260 -3.44 4.39 9.63
CA ILE A 260 -3.44 3.81 10.97
C ILE A 260 -4.61 2.86 11.12
N ASN A 261 -4.33 1.63 11.58
CA ASN A 261 -5.34 0.62 11.92
C ASN A 261 -6.35 0.35 10.80
N ASN A 262 -5.94 0.47 9.54
CA ASN A 262 -6.77 0.09 8.43
C ASN A 262 -6.62 -1.42 8.15
N THR A 263 -7.68 -2.01 7.62
CA THR A 263 -7.66 -3.36 7.08
C THR A 263 -7.80 -3.30 5.57
N VAL A 264 -6.89 -3.95 4.82
CA VAL A 264 -6.95 -3.97 3.35
C VAL A 264 -6.76 -5.38 2.83
N TYR A 265 -7.69 -5.86 1.99
CA TYR A 265 -7.60 -7.20 1.41
C TYR A 265 -8.23 -7.32 0.02
N GLY A 266 -7.78 -8.33 -0.73
CA GLY A 266 -8.34 -8.65 -2.05
C GLY A 266 -8.06 -7.61 -3.14
N SER A 267 -7.15 -6.67 -2.88
CA SER A 267 -6.70 -5.67 -3.85
C SER A 267 -5.40 -6.13 -4.52
N ARG A 268 -4.88 -5.39 -5.48
CA ARG A 268 -3.57 -5.68 -6.05
C ARG A 268 -2.46 -5.40 -5.05
N GLN A 269 -2.55 -4.26 -4.37
CA GLN A 269 -1.70 -3.86 -3.25
C GLN A 269 -2.60 -3.51 -2.06
N GLY A 270 -2.16 -3.73 -0.84
CA GLY A 270 -2.90 -3.23 0.30
C GLY A 270 -2.80 -1.70 0.39
N ILE A 271 -1.64 -1.18 0.74
CA ILE A 271 -1.34 0.27 0.77
C ILE A 271 -0.13 0.53 -0.12
N ARG A 272 -0.25 1.54 -0.98
CA ARG A 272 0.79 1.89 -1.94
C ARG A 272 1.24 3.33 -1.76
N ALA A 273 2.55 3.55 -1.81
CA ALA A 273 3.19 4.87 -1.90
C ALA A 273 4.09 4.92 -3.14
N LEU A 274 3.89 5.92 -4.00
CA LEU A 274 4.61 6.10 -5.24
C LEU A 274 5.34 7.43 -5.24
N SER A 275 6.67 7.42 -5.36
CA SER A 275 7.52 8.63 -5.36
C SER A 275 7.19 9.57 -4.20
N SER A 276 6.94 9.02 -3.02
CA SER A 276 6.35 9.73 -1.88
C SER A 276 7.36 9.87 -0.74
N VAL A 277 7.20 10.87 0.13
CA VAL A 277 8.13 11.12 1.23
C VAL A 277 7.42 11.05 2.58
N HIS A 278 8.09 10.46 3.59
CA HIS A 278 7.58 10.39 4.98
C HIS A 278 6.19 9.73 5.10
N ILE A 279 5.95 8.65 4.36
CA ILE A 279 4.71 7.88 4.51
C ILE A 279 4.84 6.96 5.71
N SER A 280 3.86 6.99 6.60
CA SER A 280 3.87 6.20 7.83
C SER A 280 2.64 5.31 7.94
N LEU A 281 2.88 4.00 8.05
CA LEU A 281 1.86 2.97 8.19
C LEU A 281 1.98 2.33 9.58
N TYR A 282 0.95 2.49 10.41
CA TYR A 282 0.94 2.01 11.80
C TYR A 282 -0.23 1.05 12.06
N GLY A 283 0.05 -0.15 12.55
CA GLY A 283 -0.97 -1.08 13.04
C GLY A 283 -1.99 -1.55 11.99
N ASN A 284 -1.68 -1.44 10.71
CA ASN A 284 -2.58 -1.89 9.65
C ASN A 284 -2.55 -3.41 9.52
N THR A 285 -3.66 -4.00 9.07
CA THR A 285 -3.80 -5.43 8.72
C THR A 285 -4.00 -5.57 7.22
N LEU A 286 -3.05 -6.22 6.55
CA LEU A 286 -2.94 -6.27 5.09
C LEU A 286 -2.87 -7.72 4.63
N PHE A 287 -3.91 -8.25 3.99
CA PHE A 287 -3.92 -9.67 3.65
C PHE A 287 -4.62 -10.00 2.32
N ARG A 288 -4.24 -11.13 1.72
CA ARG A 288 -4.81 -11.61 0.45
C ARG A 288 -4.76 -10.58 -0.66
N ASN A 289 -3.75 -9.71 -0.65
CA ASN A 289 -3.52 -8.83 -1.78
C ASN A 289 -2.63 -9.54 -2.81
N GLU A 290 -2.93 -9.35 -4.09
CA GLU A 290 -2.30 -10.06 -5.20
C GLU A 290 -0.76 -9.93 -5.22
N ASN A 291 -0.24 -8.75 -4.87
CA ASN A 291 1.19 -8.48 -4.87
C ASN A 291 1.71 -8.23 -3.44
N SER A 292 1.49 -7.07 -2.86
CA SER A 292 2.08 -6.74 -1.56
C SER A 292 1.05 -6.22 -0.57
N GLY A 293 1.24 -6.53 0.71
CA GLY A 293 0.50 -5.86 1.77
C GLY A 293 0.76 -4.35 1.75
N ALA A 294 2.03 -3.96 1.77
CA ALA A 294 2.42 -2.56 1.54
C ALA A 294 3.53 -2.46 0.48
N TYR A 295 3.49 -1.38 -0.32
CA TYR A 295 4.47 -1.16 -1.37
C TYR A 295 4.93 0.29 -1.46
N PHE A 296 6.22 0.52 -1.20
CA PHE A 296 6.92 1.80 -1.35
C PHE A 296 7.82 1.70 -2.57
N LEU A 297 7.61 2.55 -3.58
CA LEU A 297 8.34 2.43 -4.85
C LEU A 297 8.67 3.78 -5.49
N ARG A 298 9.65 3.75 -6.40
CA ARG A 298 10.12 4.89 -7.21
C ARG A 298 10.46 6.09 -6.33
N ASP A 299 11.66 6.10 -5.79
CA ASP A 299 12.18 7.21 -4.97
C ASP A 299 11.36 7.54 -3.71
N SER A 300 10.54 6.59 -3.22
CA SER A 300 9.85 6.79 -1.95
C SER A 300 10.86 6.81 -0.80
N THR A 301 10.92 7.90 -0.06
CA THR A 301 11.92 8.10 0.99
C THR A 301 11.33 8.24 2.38
N ASN A 302 12.10 7.79 3.39
CA ASN A 302 11.72 7.89 4.80
C ASN A 302 10.37 7.25 5.13
N ALA A 303 10.00 6.18 4.40
CA ALA A 303 8.77 5.46 4.64
C ALA A 303 8.87 4.58 5.89
N GLN A 304 7.82 4.52 6.69
CA GLN A 304 7.76 3.78 7.94
C GLN A 304 6.64 2.73 7.89
N PHE A 305 6.99 1.49 8.20
CA PHE A 305 6.06 0.36 8.33
C PHE A 305 6.21 -0.22 9.74
N ILE A 306 5.31 0.15 10.65
CA ILE A 306 5.51 -0.07 12.10
C ILE A 306 4.31 -0.79 12.70
N ASN A 307 4.55 -1.91 13.41
CA ASN A 307 3.54 -2.71 14.10
C ASN A 307 2.37 -3.15 13.20
N ASN A 308 2.62 -3.36 11.91
CA ASN A 308 1.60 -3.88 10.99
C ASN A 308 1.60 -5.40 10.99
N VAL A 309 0.47 -5.95 10.56
CA VAL A 309 0.31 -7.39 10.29
C VAL A 309 0.08 -7.57 8.80
N ALA A 310 0.90 -8.41 8.12
CA ALA A 310 0.71 -8.69 6.70
C ALA A 310 0.87 -10.18 6.42
N TYR A 311 -0.17 -10.81 5.84
CA TYR A 311 -0.21 -12.25 5.61
C TYR A 311 -1.01 -12.62 4.35
N GLU A 312 -0.73 -13.79 3.80
CA GLU A 312 -1.39 -14.29 2.58
C GLU A 312 -1.33 -13.29 1.38
N ASN A 313 -0.33 -12.41 1.33
CA ASN A 313 0.00 -11.61 0.14
C ASN A 313 1.10 -12.32 -0.67
N ALA A 314 1.47 -11.83 -1.86
CA ALA A 314 2.73 -12.29 -2.44
C ALA A 314 3.90 -11.84 -1.57
N LYS A 315 3.96 -10.57 -1.17
CA LYS A 315 4.95 -10.04 -0.22
C LYS A 315 4.23 -9.32 0.93
N GLY A 316 4.72 -9.48 2.16
CA GLY A 316 4.17 -8.74 3.31
C GLY A 316 4.38 -7.23 3.13
N VAL A 317 5.62 -6.80 2.98
CA VAL A 317 5.99 -5.42 2.64
C VAL A 317 7.13 -5.40 1.62
N ARG A 318 7.09 -4.42 0.70
CA ARG A 318 8.11 -4.24 -0.33
C ARG A 318 8.58 -2.79 -0.41
N TRP A 319 9.90 -2.59 -0.39
CA TRP A 319 10.57 -1.38 -0.84
C TRP A 319 11.26 -1.69 -2.16
N GLY A 320 11.15 -0.79 -3.14
CA GLY A 320 11.75 -1.03 -4.43
C GLY A 320 11.96 0.22 -5.26
N SER A 321 12.68 0.07 -6.36
CA SER A 321 12.90 1.11 -7.37
C SER A 321 13.46 2.41 -6.77
N GLN A 322 14.67 2.35 -6.19
CA GLN A 322 15.44 3.49 -5.67
C GLN A 322 14.81 4.17 -4.44
N SER A 323 13.93 3.48 -3.71
CA SER A 323 13.44 3.97 -2.43
C SER A 323 14.57 4.06 -1.40
N ALA A 324 14.48 5.00 -0.45
CA ALA A 324 15.55 5.19 0.52
C ALA A 324 15.05 5.38 1.95
N ASN A 325 15.91 5.02 2.93
CA ASN A 325 15.69 5.23 4.36
C ASN A 325 14.35 4.66 4.86
N GLY A 326 13.98 3.48 4.37
CA GLY A 326 12.80 2.74 4.83
C GLY A 326 12.99 2.19 6.25
N LEU A 327 11.92 2.17 7.05
CA LEU A 327 11.93 1.55 8.38
C LEU A 327 10.84 0.48 8.46
N ALA A 328 11.22 -0.77 8.78
CA ALA A 328 10.31 -1.83 9.22
C ALA A 328 10.58 -2.14 10.69
N LEU A 329 9.61 -1.86 11.57
CA LEU A 329 9.78 -2.03 13.01
C LEU A 329 8.58 -2.76 13.64
N GLY A 330 8.85 -3.85 14.33
CA GLY A 330 7.85 -4.55 15.14
C GLY A 330 6.70 -5.17 14.36
N ASN A 331 6.88 -5.47 13.08
CA ASN A 331 5.83 -6.02 12.23
C ASN A 331 5.72 -7.54 12.38
N ILE A 332 4.53 -8.08 12.06
CA ILE A 332 4.26 -9.52 12.00
C ILE A 332 3.92 -9.88 10.55
N LEU A 333 4.78 -10.63 9.90
CA LEU A 333 4.73 -10.93 8.47
C LEU A 333 4.80 -12.44 8.26
N PHE A 334 3.67 -13.06 7.91
CA PHE A 334 3.59 -14.52 7.87
C PHE A 334 2.71 -15.03 6.72
N ASP A 335 2.94 -16.29 6.34
CA ASP A 335 2.17 -17.00 5.31
C ASP A 335 2.05 -16.26 3.97
N ASN A 336 2.98 -15.32 3.66
CA ASN A 336 3.02 -14.68 2.35
C ASN A 336 3.61 -15.66 1.31
N LEU A 337 3.17 -15.53 0.05
CA LEU A 337 3.49 -16.49 -1.02
C LEU A 337 4.95 -16.40 -1.52
N GLU A 338 5.59 -15.25 -1.37
CA GLU A 338 6.99 -15.05 -1.72
C GLU A 338 7.79 -14.68 -0.48
N ALA A 339 7.65 -13.46 0.02
CA ALA A 339 8.50 -12.94 1.09
C ALA A 339 7.73 -12.22 2.20
N GLY A 340 8.25 -12.29 3.42
CA GLY A 340 7.79 -11.42 4.50
C GLY A 340 8.17 -9.97 4.23
N ILE A 341 9.48 -9.69 4.13
CA ILE A 341 10.04 -8.38 3.75
C ILE A 341 10.80 -8.53 2.44
N SER A 342 10.60 -7.59 1.49
CA SER A 342 11.39 -7.48 0.27
C SER A 342 11.99 -6.08 0.16
N VAL A 343 13.32 -6.00 0.01
CA VAL A 343 14.08 -4.77 -0.23
C VAL A 343 14.81 -4.91 -1.57
N GLU A 344 14.46 -4.06 -2.54
CA GLU A 344 14.90 -4.20 -3.92
C GLU A 344 15.35 -2.83 -4.44
N ASP A 345 16.63 -2.69 -4.82
CA ASP A 345 17.21 -1.42 -5.28
C ASP A 345 16.92 -0.26 -4.27
N VAL A 346 17.32 -0.48 -3.02
CA VAL A 346 17.00 0.41 -1.89
C VAL A 346 18.29 0.84 -1.20
N SER A 347 18.32 2.06 -0.67
CA SER A 347 19.42 2.57 0.15
C SER A 347 18.97 2.89 1.58
N GLY A 348 19.71 2.39 2.57
CA GLY A 348 19.53 2.76 3.98
C GLY A 348 18.24 2.23 4.64
N ALA A 349 17.69 1.11 4.21
CA ALA A 349 16.56 0.48 4.90
C ALA A 349 16.99 -0.06 6.28
N VAL A 350 16.13 0.09 7.29
CA VAL A 350 16.33 -0.41 8.66
C VAL A 350 15.22 -1.39 9.02
N LEU A 351 15.61 -2.62 9.41
CA LEU A 351 14.69 -3.71 9.72
C LEU A 351 14.92 -4.18 11.16
N ARG A 352 13.98 -3.91 12.07
CA ARG A 352 14.13 -4.19 13.50
C ARG A 352 12.90 -4.83 14.12
N ASP A 353 13.12 -5.76 15.03
CA ASP A 353 12.10 -6.36 15.90
C ASP A 353 10.91 -6.99 15.14
N ASN A 354 11.10 -7.38 13.86
CA ASN A 354 10.05 -7.98 13.07
C ASN A 354 9.92 -9.48 13.35
N GLN A 355 8.70 -10.00 13.23
CA GLN A 355 8.37 -11.42 13.33
C GLN A 355 8.04 -11.94 11.93
N LEU A 356 8.91 -12.76 11.35
CA LEU A 356 8.75 -13.30 10.00
C LEU A 356 8.60 -14.83 10.07
N SER A 357 7.48 -15.36 9.56
CA SER A 357 7.19 -16.79 9.69
C SER A 357 6.47 -17.35 8.48
N ASN A 358 6.81 -18.57 8.09
CA ASN A 358 6.10 -19.35 7.07
C ASN A 358 5.92 -18.65 5.72
N ASN A 359 6.70 -17.61 5.41
CA ASN A 359 6.66 -17.03 4.07
C ASN A 359 7.30 -18.03 3.09
N LYS A 360 6.58 -18.39 2.02
CA LYS A 360 6.87 -19.61 1.25
C LYS A 360 8.23 -19.64 0.56
N GLU A 361 8.68 -18.53 -0.03
CA GLU A 361 10.01 -18.51 -0.66
C GLU A 361 11.09 -18.11 0.35
N THR A 362 10.84 -17.05 1.13
CA THR A 362 11.84 -16.51 2.06
C THR A 362 11.22 -15.58 3.10
N GLN A 363 11.89 -15.44 4.24
CA GLN A 363 11.49 -14.46 5.24
C GLN A 363 11.95 -13.06 4.85
N LEU A 364 13.20 -12.91 4.39
CA LEU A 364 13.80 -11.66 3.93
C LEU A 364 14.36 -11.84 2.52
N LYS A 365 13.86 -11.04 1.57
CA LYS A 365 14.30 -11.01 0.18
C LYS A 365 15.04 -9.71 -0.10
N VAL A 366 16.29 -9.81 -0.55
CA VAL A 366 17.15 -8.67 -0.87
C VAL A 366 17.59 -8.78 -2.32
N LEU A 367 17.32 -7.78 -3.13
CA LEU A 367 17.63 -7.76 -4.55
C LEU A 367 18.34 -6.46 -4.94
N LEU A 368 19.07 -6.51 -6.07
CA LEU A 368 19.61 -5.34 -6.74
C LEU A 368 20.58 -4.54 -5.84
N ASP A 369 21.47 -5.24 -5.12
CA ASP A 369 22.48 -4.65 -4.25
C ASP A 369 21.94 -3.66 -3.19
N ALA A 370 20.70 -3.87 -2.75
CA ALA A 370 20.05 -3.03 -1.77
C ALA A 370 20.89 -2.91 -0.49
N GLN A 371 21.04 -1.68 -0.02
CA GLN A 371 21.73 -1.37 1.24
C GLN A 371 20.71 -1.28 2.37
N TYR A 372 20.92 -2.08 3.41
CA TYR A 372 20.01 -2.16 4.55
C TYR A 372 20.79 -2.49 5.82
N ASP A 373 20.18 -2.23 6.95
CA ASP A 373 20.61 -2.63 8.27
C ASP A 373 19.51 -3.45 8.94
N SER A 374 19.85 -4.63 9.47
CA SER A 374 18.88 -5.59 10.00
C SER A 374 19.41 -6.23 11.27
N ASP A 375 18.58 -6.21 12.34
CA ASP A 375 18.89 -6.87 13.61
C ASP A 375 17.66 -7.03 14.51
N ASN A 376 17.77 -7.87 15.55
CA ASN A 376 16.73 -8.18 16.52
C ASN A 376 15.42 -8.75 15.90
N ASN A 377 15.50 -9.31 14.72
CA ASN A 377 14.33 -9.91 14.07
C ASN A 377 14.14 -11.37 14.52
N CYS A 378 12.93 -11.90 14.35
CA CYS A 378 12.63 -13.30 14.52
C CYS A 378 12.29 -13.92 13.16
N PHE A 379 12.98 -15.00 12.81
CA PHE A 379 12.77 -15.75 11.58
C PHE A 379 12.26 -17.15 11.92
N GLN A 380 11.14 -17.57 11.35
CA GLN A 380 10.59 -18.91 11.58
C GLN A 380 9.94 -19.46 10.32
N ASN A 381 10.25 -20.70 9.99
CA ASN A 381 9.63 -21.42 8.89
C ASN A 381 8.76 -22.57 9.40
N GLY A 382 7.74 -22.91 8.65
CA GLY A 382 7.01 -24.16 8.80
C GLY A 382 7.83 -25.38 8.37
N SER A 383 8.84 -25.21 7.52
CA SER A 383 9.86 -26.21 7.17
C SER A 383 11.24 -25.62 7.40
N ALA A 384 12.18 -26.41 7.95
CA ALA A 384 13.51 -25.97 8.37
C ALA A 384 14.43 -25.41 7.27
N GLU A 385 13.97 -25.29 6.03
CA GLU A 385 14.86 -25.02 4.89
C GLU A 385 14.98 -23.55 4.44
N GLN A 386 14.21 -22.58 4.99
CA GLN A 386 14.19 -21.24 4.41
C GLN A 386 13.94 -20.10 5.40
N SER A 387 14.83 -19.87 6.35
CA SER A 387 14.68 -18.74 7.29
C SER A 387 14.97 -17.40 6.64
N VAL A 388 16.03 -17.31 5.84
CA VAL A 388 16.48 -16.06 5.20
C VAL A 388 16.99 -16.35 3.79
N SER A 389 16.66 -15.50 2.84
CA SER A 389 17.24 -15.52 1.50
C SER A 389 17.75 -14.14 1.14
N HIS A 390 18.94 -14.11 0.56
CA HIS A 390 19.57 -12.92 0.02
C HIS A 390 19.87 -13.16 -1.47
N PHE A 391 19.43 -12.26 -2.33
CA PHE A 391 19.69 -12.34 -3.76
C PHE A 391 20.54 -11.14 -4.18
N SER A 392 21.69 -11.40 -4.82
CA SER A 392 22.45 -10.35 -5.48
C SER A 392 22.06 -10.23 -6.96
N ASN A 393 22.32 -9.06 -7.52
CA ASN A 393 21.93 -8.70 -8.89
C ASN A 393 22.70 -9.43 -10.00
N VAL A 394 23.69 -10.23 -9.65
CA VAL A 394 24.49 -10.98 -10.61
C VAL A 394 23.85 -12.34 -10.77
N ALA A 395 23.71 -12.82 -11.97
CA ALA A 395 22.99 -14.02 -12.46
C ALA A 395 23.04 -15.32 -11.62
N PHE A 396 23.57 -15.28 -10.42
CA PHE A 396 23.61 -16.37 -9.45
C PHE A 396 23.08 -15.88 -8.10
N TYR A 397 21.98 -16.46 -7.66
CA TYR A 397 21.35 -16.19 -6.38
C TYR A 397 22.24 -16.69 -5.23
N ASP A 398 22.76 -15.78 -4.42
CA ASP A 398 23.40 -16.11 -3.15
C ASP A 398 22.31 -16.31 -2.10
N ARG A 399 21.91 -17.55 -1.87
CA ARG A 399 20.80 -17.94 -1.00
C ARG A 399 21.33 -18.58 0.27
N GLN A 400 21.15 -17.88 1.40
CA GLN A 400 21.40 -18.45 2.70
C GLN A 400 20.14 -19.15 3.20
N LYS A 401 20.26 -20.43 3.55
CA LYS A 401 19.15 -21.27 3.98
C LYS A 401 18.82 -21.13 5.45
N THR A 402 19.81 -20.77 6.26
CA THR A 402 19.69 -20.66 7.72
C THR A 402 20.14 -19.29 8.20
N LEU A 403 19.63 -18.87 9.36
CA LEU A 403 20.05 -17.60 9.97
C LEU A 403 21.56 -17.58 10.28
N PRO A 404 22.20 -18.65 10.84
CA PRO A 404 23.65 -18.66 11.06
C PRO A 404 24.46 -18.50 9.77
N GLU A 405 24.06 -19.11 8.65
CA GLU A 405 24.74 -18.92 7.37
C GLU A 405 24.65 -17.47 6.91
N TYR A 406 23.48 -16.85 7.03
CA TYR A 406 23.25 -15.45 6.70
C TYR A 406 24.06 -14.50 7.60
N GLN A 407 24.06 -14.71 8.91
CA GLN A 407 24.86 -13.93 9.86
C GLN A 407 26.34 -13.98 9.53
N LYS A 408 26.87 -15.18 9.23
CA LYS A 408 28.26 -15.38 8.82
C LYS A 408 28.58 -14.69 7.49
N ALA A 409 27.70 -14.81 6.51
CA ALA A 409 27.93 -14.30 5.16
C ALA A 409 27.79 -12.77 5.07
N LYS A 410 26.90 -12.15 5.84
CA LYS A 410 26.53 -10.74 5.70
C LYS A 410 26.88 -9.87 6.90
N GLY A 411 27.20 -10.45 8.06
CA GLY A 411 27.50 -9.72 9.30
C GLY A 411 26.30 -8.91 9.83
N ARG A 412 25.07 -9.40 9.56
CA ARG A 412 23.81 -8.77 9.95
C ARG A 412 22.97 -9.72 10.79
N ASP A 413 21.93 -9.18 11.44
CA ASP A 413 20.99 -9.94 12.27
C ASP A 413 21.69 -10.73 13.41
N LEU A 414 22.78 -10.18 13.95
CA LEU A 414 23.62 -10.87 14.94
C LEU A 414 22.88 -11.15 16.25
N HIS A 415 21.86 -10.35 16.60
CA HIS A 415 21.01 -10.55 17.77
C HIS A 415 19.63 -11.07 17.38
N SER A 416 19.42 -11.41 16.14
CA SER A 416 18.19 -12.03 15.64
C SER A 416 18.17 -13.52 15.99
N ARG A 417 16.95 -14.08 16.04
CA ARG A 417 16.75 -15.49 16.41
C ARG A 417 15.99 -16.26 15.35
N GLU A 418 16.25 -17.55 15.30
CA GLU A 418 15.51 -18.51 14.50
C GLU A 418 14.55 -19.31 15.40
N GLY A 419 13.25 -19.30 15.05
CA GLY A 419 12.20 -19.97 15.80
C GLY A 419 11.61 -19.19 16.99
N GLY A 420 10.46 -19.63 17.47
CA GLY A 420 9.76 -19.00 18.60
C GLY A 420 9.23 -17.58 18.31
N CYS A 421 8.93 -17.28 17.04
CA CYS A 421 8.31 -16.01 16.66
C CYS A 421 6.88 -15.91 17.21
N ARG A 422 6.50 -14.73 17.63
CA ARG A 422 5.15 -14.47 18.17
C ARG A 422 4.19 -14.18 17.04
N ILE A 423 3.64 -15.24 16.46
CA ILE A 423 2.65 -15.15 15.38
C ILE A 423 1.26 -15.38 15.96
N PRO A 424 0.27 -14.51 15.69
CA PRO A 424 -1.09 -14.75 16.16
C PRO A 424 -1.68 -15.98 15.47
N GLN A 425 -2.24 -16.90 16.25
CA GLN A 425 -2.91 -18.11 15.72
C GLN A 425 -4.14 -17.77 14.87
N LYS A 426 -4.74 -16.63 15.12
CA LYS A 426 -5.89 -16.09 14.38
C LYS A 426 -5.90 -14.57 14.50
N VAL A 427 -5.94 -13.89 13.36
CA VAL A 427 -6.11 -12.44 13.33
C VAL A 427 -7.61 -12.15 13.41
N ASP A 428 -8.07 -11.67 14.57
CA ASP A 428 -9.46 -11.24 14.73
C ASP A 428 -9.61 -9.79 14.25
N VAL A 429 -10.01 -9.65 13.01
CA VAL A 429 -10.22 -8.34 12.35
C VAL A 429 -11.26 -7.50 13.11
N ARG A 430 -12.26 -8.10 13.75
CA ARG A 430 -13.28 -7.38 14.52
C ARG A 430 -12.72 -6.75 15.78
N LYS A 431 -11.81 -7.47 16.48
CA LYS A 431 -11.12 -6.92 17.64
C LYS A 431 -10.19 -5.76 17.30
N LEU A 432 -9.53 -5.83 16.14
CA LEU A 432 -8.70 -4.74 15.64
C LEU A 432 -9.51 -3.46 15.38
N HIS A 433 -10.77 -3.57 14.95
CA HIS A 433 -11.65 -2.42 14.75
C HIS A 433 -12.13 -1.80 16.06
N ALA A 434 -12.44 -2.59 17.08
CA ALA A 434 -12.84 -2.07 18.38
C ALA A 434 -11.73 -1.23 19.03
N ASP A 435 -10.46 -1.60 18.80
CA ASP A 435 -9.30 -0.88 19.32
C ASP A 435 -8.95 0.38 18.49
N SER A 436 -9.53 0.57 17.30
CA SER A 436 -9.15 1.62 16.36
C SER A 436 -9.34 3.04 16.89
N MET A 437 -10.38 3.27 17.70
CA MET A 437 -10.65 4.59 18.30
C MET A 437 -9.68 4.91 19.44
N THR A 438 -9.30 3.93 20.23
CA THR A 438 -8.27 4.07 21.29
C THR A 438 -6.90 4.37 20.65
N TYR A 439 -6.63 3.77 19.49
CA TYR A 439 -5.43 4.02 18.71
C TYR A 439 -5.44 5.38 18.00
N ALA A 440 -6.59 5.91 17.59
CA ALA A 440 -6.68 7.25 17.02
C ALA A 440 -6.14 8.31 17.97
N ASP A 441 -6.44 8.19 19.27
CA ASP A 441 -5.92 9.09 20.30
C ASP A 441 -4.42 8.86 20.58
N ARG A 442 -3.96 7.62 20.59
CA ARG A 442 -2.53 7.29 20.67
C ARG A 442 -1.76 7.76 19.45
N ALA A 443 -2.33 7.62 18.25
CA ALA A 443 -1.74 8.05 17.01
C ALA A 443 -1.60 9.56 16.91
N ARG A 444 -2.56 10.34 17.41
CA ARG A 444 -2.42 11.80 17.53
C ARG A 444 -1.21 12.16 18.39
N LYS A 445 -1.00 11.47 19.52
CA LYS A 445 0.18 11.66 20.39
C LYS A 445 1.48 11.26 19.71
N LEU A 446 1.50 10.15 18.95
CA LEU A 446 2.69 9.68 18.21
C LEU A 446 3.05 10.61 17.05
N ILE A 447 2.06 11.11 16.31
CA ILE A 447 2.26 12.08 15.22
C ILE A 447 2.83 13.38 15.80
N THR A 448 2.29 13.89 16.90
CA THR A 448 2.79 15.08 17.60
C THR A 448 4.22 14.87 18.07
N ALA A 449 4.52 13.75 18.74
CA ALA A 449 5.86 13.43 19.23
C ALA A 449 6.89 13.23 18.09
N SER A 450 6.48 12.69 16.94
CA SER A 450 7.35 12.52 15.78
C SER A 450 7.64 13.86 15.08
N THR A 451 6.68 14.76 15.06
CA THR A 451 6.85 16.12 14.54
C THR A 451 7.80 16.95 15.42
N GLU A 452 7.66 16.85 16.74
CA GLU A 452 8.55 17.51 17.68
C GLU A 452 10.00 17.01 17.64
N ARG A 453 10.23 15.71 17.37
CA ARG A 453 11.60 15.16 17.19
C ARG A 453 12.26 15.58 15.89
N ARG A 454 11.49 15.97 14.87
CA ARG A 454 12.02 16.46 13.58
C ARG A 454 12.34 17.95 13.61
N LEU A 455 11.82 18.69 14.59
CA LEU A 455 12.09 20.10 14.79
C LEU A 455 13.26 20.35 15.77
N ARG A 456 13.85 19.30 16.33
CA ARG A 456 15.09 19.30 17.11
C ARG A 456 16.21 18.62 16.33
#